data_1448b05199ea03971478e19940c090ec
#
_entry.id   1448b05199ea03971478e19940c090ec
#
_cell.length_a   1.000
_cell.length_b   1.000
_cell.length_c   1.000
_cell.angle_alpha   90.00
_cell.angle_beta   90.00
_cell.angle_gamma   90.00
#
_symmetry.space_group_name_H-M   'P 1'
#
loop_
_entity.id
_entity.type
_entity.pdbx_description
1 polymer ?
#
loop_
_entity_poly.entity_id
_entity_poly.type
_entity_poly.pdbx_seq_one_letter_code
_entity_poly.pdbx_strand_id
1 'polypeptide(L)'
;LSRTALRYQPKTNADSSLRQRLKALATLYPRYGYLMLHGLLRGEGMVKNRKHTYRLYTEEGLQVRTKKRKKLTRPRQPMEVPTAVDQRWSMDFVSDQLSNGRRFRVLNVVDDYSREMVGQLVSVSISGRQVARFLSLLIEQRGKPNKVICDNGTEFTSKAMFFWCKETGVSLGFIQPGKPTQNAFVESLNGKFRNECLNQHWFRTMDEARYEIDLWREHYNNIRPH
;
A
#
# COMPACT_ATOMS: atom_id res chain seq x y z
N LEU A 1 18.67 50.38 -11.88
CA LEU A 1 17.43 49.63 -11.74
C LEU A 1 16.49 49.97 -12.91
N SER A 2 15.99 48.97 -13.65
CA SER A 2 15.10 49.21 -14.77
C SER A 2 13.75 49.76 -14.28
N ARG A 3 13.08 50.63 -15.09
CA ARG A 3 11.74 51.14 -14.77
C ARG A 3 10.70 50.03 -14.53
N THR A 4 10.88 48.87 -15.13
CA THR A 4 10.05 47.68 -14.95
C THR A 4 10.27 47.03 -13.57
N ALA A 5 11.48 47.06 -13.02
CA ALA A 5 11.75 46.54 -11.66
C ALA A 5 11.13 47.43 -10.58
N LEU A 6 11.07 48.76 -10.79
CA LEU A 6 10.42 49.71 -9.89
C LEU A 6 8.89 49.62 -9.88
N ARG A 7 8.30 49.11 -10.97
CA ARG A 7 6.83 48.94 -11.14
C ARG A 7 6.37 47.52 -10.84
N TYR A 8 7.30 46.61 -10.45
CA TYR A 8 6.94 45.26 -10.12
C TYR A 8 6.14 45.23 -8.81
N GLN A 9 4.85 45.04 -8.92
CA GLN A 9 4.01 44.66 -7.79
C GLN A 9 3.96 43.14 -7.71
N PRO A 10 4.41 42.50 -6.61
CA PRO A 10 4.27 41.08 -6.43
C PRO A 10 2.79 40.70 -6.60
N LYS A 11 2.46 39.77 -7.49
CA LYS A 11 1.12 39.23 -7.57
C LYS A 11 0.73 38.71 -6.20
N THR A 12 -0.31 39.30 -5.62
CA THR A 12 -0.94 38.85 -4.36
C THR A 12 -1.18 37.34 -4.42
N ASN A 13 -0.84 36.68 -3.33
CA ASN A 13 -0.84 35.23 -3.10
C ASN A 13 -1.96 34.44 -3.83
N ALA A 14 -1.77 34.16 -5.11
CA ALA A 14 -2.61 33.22 -5.86
C ALA A 14 -2.54 31.78 -5.31
N ASP A 15 -1.61 31.55 -4.37
CA ASP A 15 -1.32 30.21 -3.81
C ASP A 15 -2.04 29.95 -2.47
N SER A 16 -2.83 30.89 -1.93
CA SER A 16 -3.40 30.75 -0.58
C SER A 16 -4.34 29.54 -0.42
N SER A 17 -5.24 29.36 -1.37
CA SER A 17 -6.16 28.20 -1.39
C SER A 17 -5.41 26.88 -1.58
N LEU A 18 -4.41 26.88 -2.46
CA LEU A 18 -3.57 25.71 -2.72
C LEU A 18 -2.73 25.35 -1.47
N ARG A 19 -2.16 26.33 -0.75
CA ARG A 19 -1.44 26.12 0.51
C ARG A 19 -2.35 25.55 1.59
N GLN A 20 -3.54 26.12 1.73
CA GLN A 20 -4.52 25.64 2.71
C GLN A 20 -4.91 24.18 2.41
N ARG A 21 -5.20 23.87 1.14
CA ARG A 21 -5.56 22.49 0.76
C ARG A 21 -4.39 21.54 0.93
N LEU A 22 -3.16 21.94 0.57
CA LEU A 22 -1.94 21.17 0.76
C LEU A 22 -1.72 20.83 2.25
N LYS A 23 -1.89 21.78 3.17
CA LYS A 23 -1.81 21.56 4.62
C LYS A 23 -2.88 20.58 5.11
N ALA A 24 -4.12 20.76 4.67
CA ALA A 24 -5.23 19.86 5.02
C ALA A 24 -4.95 18.43 4.59
N LEU A 25 -4.47 18.22 3.37
CA LEU A 25 -4.07 16.90 2.87
C LEU A 25 -2.87 16.33 3.62
N ALA A 26 -1.87 17.14 3.97
CA ALA A 26 -0.71 16.69 4.75
C ALA A 26 -1.10 16.29 6.19
N THR A 27 -2.09 16.94 6.77
CA THR A 27 -2.67 16.57 8.07
C THR A 27 -3.46 15.28 7.98
N LEU A 28 -4.27 15.12 6.94
CA LEU A 28 -5.07 13.91 6.71
C LEU A 28 -4.19 12.69 6.38
N TYR A 29 -3.08 12.92 5.65
CA TYR A 29 -2.15 11.86 5.23
C TYR A 29 -0.72 12.16 5.70
N PRO A 30 -0.40 12.01 6.98
CA PRO A 30 0.89 12.47 7.56
C PRO A 30 2.12 11.75 7.00
N ARG A 31 1.93 10.61 6.34
CA ARG A 31 3.02 9.83 5.71
C ARG A 31 3.21 10.10 4.22
N TYR A 32 2.37 10.96 3.63
CA TYR A 32 2.49 11.30 2.22
C TYR A 32 3.56 12.38 2.01
N GLY A 33 4.54 12.06 1.16
CA GLY A 33 5.49 13.05 0.66
C GLY A 33 4.89 13.92 -0.45
N TYR A 34 5.62 14.95 -0.88
CA TYR A 34 5.13 15.93 -1.84
C TYR A 34 4.61 15.32 -3.17
N LEU A 35 5.15 14.18 -3.62
CA LEU A 35 4.69 13.53 -4.86
C LEU A 35 3.27 12.97 -4.71
N MET A 36 2.97 12.36 -3.57
CA MET A 36 1.66 11.82 -3.25
C MET A 36 0.63 12.95 -3.11
N LEU A 37 0.99 13.98 -2.32
CA LEU A 37 0.15 15.17 -2.14
C LEU A 37 -0.07 15.92 -3.46
N HIS A 38 0.95 15.99 -4.32
CA HIS A 38 0.81 16.54 -5.68
C HIS A 38 -0.18 15.72 -6.52
N GLY A 39 -0.14 14.39 -6.43
CA GLY A 39 -1.07 13.50 -7.12
C GLY A 39 -2.52 13.77 -6.73
N LEU A 40 -2.80 13.92 -5.42
CA LEU A 40 -4.13 14.26 -4.92
C LEU A 40 -4.59 15.65 -5.41
N LEU A 41 -3.75 16.68 -5.25
CA LEU A 41 -4.05 18.05 -5.72
C LEU A 41 -4.26 18.12 -7.24
N ARG A 42 -3.55 17.30 -8.00
CA ARG A 42 -3.74 17.18 -9.44
C ARG A 42 -5.06 16.52 -9.79
N GLY A 43 -5.45 15.49 -9.06
CA GLY A 43 -6.77 14.86 -9.18
C GLY A 43 -7.92 15.83 -8.90
N GLU A 44 -7.73 16.75 -7.93
CA GLU A 44 -8.66 17.84 -7.61
C GLU A 44 -8.60 19.02 -8.63
N GLY A 45 -7.74 18.95 -9.64
CA GLY A 45 -7.56 20.01 -10.64
C GLY A 45 -6.85 21.28 -10.13
N MET A 46 -6.36 21.29 -8.88
CA MET A 46 -5.79 22.49 -8.23
C MET A 46 -4.35 22.80 -8.69
N VAL A 47 -3.61 21.84 -9.20
CA VAL A 47 -2.20 22.01 -9.59
C VAL A 47 -1.84 21.18 -10.82
N LYS A 48 -0.99 21.76 -11.67
CA LYS A 48 -0.41 21.07 -12.85
C LYS A 48 1.09 20.83 -12.69
N ASN A 49 1.80 21.77 -12.06
CA ASN A 49 3.26 21.78 -11.99
C ASN A 49 3.79 21.21 -10.68
N ARG A 50 4.50 20.08 -10.80
CA ARG A 50 5.13 19.40 -9.65
C ARG A 50 6.13 20.28 -8.89
N LYS A 51 6.92 21.11 -9.60
CA LYS A 51 7.89 22.03 -8.96
C LYS A 51 7.19 23.07 -8.09
N HIS A 52 6.00 23.52 -8.50
CA HIS A 52 5.18 24.43 -7.71
C HIS A 52 4.73 23.79 -6.39
N THR A 53 4.18 22.57 -6.45
CA THR A 53 3.81 21.83 -5.23
C THR A 53 5.01 21.60 -4.33
N TYR A 54 6.17 21.23 -4.88
CA TYR A 54 7.39 21.00 -4.08
C TYR A 54 7.85 22.26 -3.35
N ARG A 55 7.82 23.42 -4.03
CA ARG A 55 8.15 24.71 -3.40
C ARG A 55 7.24 24.99 -2.22
N LEU A 56 5.91 24.93 -2.41
CA LEU A 56 4.94 25.16 -1.35
C LEU A 56 5.10 24.16 -0.19
N TYR A 57 5.29 22.88 -0.51
CA TYR A 57 5.51 21.83 0.47
C TYR A 57 6.73 22.09 1.35
N THR A 58 7.80 22.63 0.77
CA THR A 58 9.05 22.98 1.48
C THR A 58 8.87 24.26 2.31
N GLU A 59 8.23 25.29 1.75
CA GLU A 59 7.96 26.55 2.44
C GLU A 59 7.07 26.35 3.67
N GLU A 60 6.11 25.40 3.61
CA GLU A 60 5.21 25.09 4.72
C GLU A 60 5.80 24.07 5.73
N GLY A 61 7.04 23.62 5.54
CA GLY A 61 7.72 22.71 6.47
C GLY A 61 7.11 21.30 6.56
N LEU A 62 6.41 20.83 5.51
CA LEU A 62 5.66 19.58 5.50
C LEU A 62 6.51 18.33 5.22
N GLN A 63 7.84 18.43 5.24
CA GLN A 63 8.73 17.32 4.86
C GLN A 63 8.60 16.12 5.81
N VAL A 64 8.22 14.97 5.23
CA VAL A 64 8.20 13.70 5.96
C VAL A 64 9.62 13.21 6.19
N ARG A 65 9.99 12.98 7.45
CA ARG A 65 11.29 12.40 7.79
C ARG A 65 11.34 10.94 7.35
N THR A 66 12.19 10.62 6.39
CA THR A 66 12.44 9.24 5.94
C THR A 66 13.81 8.77 6.39
N LYS A 67 13.91 7.53 6.89
CA LYS A 67 15.22 6.91 7.17
C LYS A 67 15.94 6.69 5.83
N LYS A 68 17.17 7.20 5.70
CA LYS A 68 18.02 6.90 4.54
C LYS A 68 18.31 5.40 4.52
N ARG A 69 17.87 4.69 3.49
CA ARG A 69 18.22 3.27 3.30
C ARG A 69 19.71 3.17 2.93
N LYS A 70 20.44 2.29 3.61
CA LYS A 70 21.78 1.90 3.15
C LYS A 70 21.61 1.18 1.80
N LYS A 71 22.28 1.67 0.76
CA LYS A 71 22.32 0.98 -0.55
C LYS A 71 23.12 -0.32 -0.39
N LEU A 72 22.45 -1.45 -0.46
CA LEU A 72 23.11 -2.75 -0.57
C LEU A 72 23.45 -2.97 -2.05
N THR A 73 24.72 -3.13 -2.36
CA THR A 73 25.26 -3.43 -3.71
C THR A 73 25.16 -4.92 -4.03
N ARG A 74 23.98 -5.52 -3.87
CA ARG A 74 23.77 -6.90 -4.36
C ARG A 74 23.22 -6.86 -5.78
N PRO A 75 23.72 -7.71 -6.72
CA PRO A 75 23.15 -7.80 -8.05
C PRO A 75 21.66 -8.20 -7.93
N ARG A 76 20.80 -7.38 -8.50
CA ARG A 76 19.36 -7.66 -8.55
C ARG A 76 19.14 -8.69 -9.65
N GLN A 77 18.67 -9.87 -9.30
CA GLN A 77 18.08 -10.77 -10.30
C GLN A 77 16.71 -10.16 -10.70
N PRO A 78 16.47 -9.96 -12.00
CA PRO A 78 15.17 -9.52 -12.48
C PRO A 78 14.11 -10.52 -12.04
N MET A 79 13.04 -10.02 -11.41
CA MET A 79 11.87 -10.83 -11.13
C MET A 79 10.99 -10.83 -12.38
N GLU A 80 10.49 -11.99 -12.77
CA GLU A 80 9.46 -12.06 -13.81
C GLU A 80 8.27 -11.19 -13.38
N VAL A 81 7.96 -10.19 -14.19
CA VAL A 81 6.84 -9.28 -13.94
C VAL A 81 5.66 -9.81 -14.76
N PRO A 82 4.48 -10.04 -14.14
CA PRO A 82 3.28 -10.40 -14.90
C PRO A 82 2.96 -9.31 -15.92
N THR A 83 2.36 -9.71 -17.02
CA THR A 83 2.03 -8.85 -18.17
C THR A 83 0.56 -8.49 -18.23
N ALA A 84 -0.27 -9.10 -17.40
CA ALA A 84 -1.71 -8.84 -17.30
C ALA A 84 -2.21 -9.02 -15.87
N VAL A 85 -3.39 -8.44 -15.60
CA VAL A 85 -4.13 -8.59 -14.35
C VAL A 85 -4.47 -10.08 -14.13
N ASP A 86 -4.46 -10.49 -12.87
CA ASP A 86 -4.79 -11.85 -12.41
C ASP A 86 -3.90 -12.99 -12.97
N GLN A 87 -2.76 -12.64 -13.57
CA GLN A 87 -1.76 -13.66 -13.88
C GLN A 87 -1.09 -14.20 -12.61
N ARG A 88 -0.79 -13.30 -11.67
CA ARG A 88 -0.11 -13.65 -10.43
C ARG A 88 -0.52 -12.76 -9.28
N TRP A 89 -0.97 -13.39 -8.23
CA TRP A 89 -1.16 -12.74 -6.93
C TRP A 89 0.01 -13.07 -6.00
N SER A 90 0.33 -12.15 -5.11
CA SER A 90 1.24 -12.39 -3.99
C SER A 90 0.49 -12.21 -2.69
N MET A 91 0.78 -13.06 -1.71
CA MET A 91 0.16 -12.94 -0.39
C MET A 91 1.18 -13.05 0.73
N ASP A 92 0.89 -12.37 1.85
CA ASP A 92 1.73 -12.40 3.04
C ASP A 92 0.95 -11.92 4.27
N PHE A 93 1.45 -12.28 5.45
CA PHE A 93 0.87 -11.89 6.71
C PHE A 93 1.53 -10.66 7.32
N VAL A 94 0.71 -9.79 7.87
CA VAL A 94 1.14 -8.72 8.78
C VAL A 94 0.49 -8.95 10.14
N SER A 95 1.26 -8.82 11.22
CA SER A 95 0.73 -8.93 12.58
C SER A 95 0.73 -7.57 13.27
N ASP A 96 -0.29 -7.34 14.09
CA ASP A 96 -0.41 -6.18 14.95
C ASP A 96 -1.14 -6.57 16.24
N GLN A 97 -1.42 -5.62 17.14
CA GLN A 97 -2.07 -5.85 18.40
C GLN A 97 -3.11 -4.78 18.72
N LEU A 98 -4.14 -5.17 19.43
CA LEU A 98 -5.12 -4.26 20.02
C LEU A 98 -4.51 -3.55 21.25
N SER A 99 -5.15 -2.47 21.70
CA SER A 99 -4.76 -1.70 22.88
C SER A 99 -4.64 -2.53 24.18
N ASN A 100 -5.38 -3.63 24.25
CA ASN A 100 -5.31 -4.59 25.38
C ASN A 100 -4.20 -5.65 25.23
N GLY A 101 -3.32 -5.52 24.22
CA GLY A 101 -2.23 -6.45 23.95
C GLY A 101 -2.62 -7.71 23.17
N ARG A 102 -3.91 -7.92 22.86
CA ARG A 102 -4.35 -9.07 22.07
C ARG A 102 -3.84 -8.95 20.64
N ARG A 103 -3.06 -9.90 20.17
CA ARG A 103 -2.52 -9.92 18.81
C ARG A 103 -3.57 -10.32 17.80
N PHE A 104 -3.46 -9.75 16.62
CA PHE A 104 -4.22 -10.14 15.43
C PHE A 104 -3.31 -10.18 14.20
N ARG A 105 -3.78 -10.83 13.15
CA ARG A 105 -3.08 -10.99 11.88
C ARG A 105 -3.95 -10.49 10.73
N VAL A 106 -3.31 -9.97 9.72
CA VAL A 106 -3.93 -9.57 8.46
C VAL A 106 -3.23 -10.33 7.36
N LEU A 107 -3.97 -11.14 6.60
CA LEU A 107 -3.50 -11.70 5.35
C LEU A 107 -3.78 -10.68 4.25
N ASN A 108 -2.74 -10.21 3.59
CA ASN A 108 -2.83 -9.31 2.45
C ASN A 108 -2.65 -10.10 1.15
N VAL A 109 -3.50 -9.85 0.17
CA VAL A 109 -3.41 -10.41 -1.18
C VAL A 109 -3.34 -9.25 -2.17
N VAL A 110 -2.32 -9.23 -3.03
CA VAL A 110 -2.07 -8.17 -4.02
C VAL A 110 -1.93 -8.78 -5.41
N ASP A 111 -2.49 -8.12 -6.40
CA ASP A 111 -2.21 -8.42 -7.81
C ASP A 111 -0.85 -7.82 -8.20
N ASP A 112 0.05 -8.68 -8.67
CA ASP A 112 1.43 -8.27 -8.95
C ASP A 112 1.58 -7.40 -10.19
N TYR A 113 0.57 -7.35 -11.06
CA TYR A 113 0.55 -6.49 -12.24
C TYR A 113 -0.04 -5.11 -11.92
N SER A 114 -1.30 -5.06 -11.50
CA SER A 114 -2.01 -3.81 -11.21
C SER A 114 -1.54 -3.13 -9.92
N ARG A 115 -0.94 -3.86 -8.99
CA ARG A 115 -0.59 -3.44 -7.61
C ARG A 115 -1.80 -3.21 -6.73
N GLU A 116 -2.96 -3.58 -7.17
CA GLU A 116 -4.19 -3.49 -6.44
C GLU A 116 -4.22 -4.47 -5.27
N MET A 117 -4.72 -4.03 -4.15
CA MET A 117 -5.04 -4.89 -3.01
C MET A 117 -6.28 -5.70 -3.35
N VAL A 118 -6.09 -6.98 -3.72
CA VAL A 118 -7.18 -7.89 -4.08
C VAL A 118 -8.07 -8.17 -2.87
N GLY A 119 -7.47 -8.33 -1.70
CA GLY A 119 -8.25 -8.51 -0.47
C GLY A 119 -7.41 -8.58 0.80
N GLN A 120 -8.08 -8.42 1.93
CA GLN A 120 -7.50 -8.51 3.28
C GLN A 120 -8.39 -9.37 4.18
N LEU A 121 -7.79 -10.34 4.88
CA LEU A 121 -8.47 -11.14 5.90
C LEU A 121 -7.91 -10.78 7.27
N VAL A 122 -8.75 -10.20 8.13
CA VAL A 122 -8.36 -9.72 9.47
C VAL A 122 -8.93 -10.65 10.54
N SER A 123 -8.06 -11.31 11.32
CA SER A 123 -8.48 -12.20 12.39
C SER A 123 -7.41 -12.34 13.46
N VAL A 124 -7.81 -12.78 14.66
CA VAL A 124 -6.90 -13.12 15.75
C VAL A 124 -6.05 -14.36 15.39
N SER A 125 -6.66 -15.30 14.69
CA SER A 125 -5.99 -16.52 14.21
C SER A 125 -6.48 -16.82 12.80
N ILE A 126 -5.56 -17.17 11.91
CA ILE A 126 -5.87 -17.51 10.52
C ILE A 126 -5.21 -18.86 10.21
N SER A 127 -6.03 -19.86 10.01
CA SER A 127 -5.61 -21.21 9.61
C SER A 127 -5.53 -21.34 8.10
N GLY A 128 -4.82 -22.35 7.59
CA GLY A 128 -4.78 -22.64 6.14
C GLY A 128 -6.15 -22.88 5.51
N ARG A 129 -7.12 -23.43 6.28
CA ARG A 129 -8.51 -23.57 5.81
C ARG A 129 -9.20 -22.21 5.62
N GLN A 130 -8.95 -21.24 6.51
CA GLN A 130 -9.48 -19.89 6.37
C GLN A 130 -8.82 -19.16 5.20
N VAL A 131 -7.52 -19.37 4.97
CA VAL A 131 -6.82 -18.85 3.79
C VAL A 131 -7.46 -19.40 2.50
N ALA A 132 -7.66 -20.73 2.39
CA ALA A 132 -8.27 -21.36 1.23
C ALA A 132 -9.66 -20.81 0.94
N ARG A 133 -10.53 -20.71 1.97
CA ARG A 133 -11.88 -20.12 1.83
C ARG A 133 -11.83 -18.68 1.36
N PHE A 134 -10.93 -17.90 1.94
CA PHE A 134 -10.79 -16.48 1.59
C PHE A 134 -10.33 -16.32 0.13
N LEU A 135 -9.36 -17.11 -0.32
CA LEU A 135 -8.93 -17.10 -1.71
C LEU A 135 -10.06 -17.54 -2.67
N SER A 136 -10.90 -18.51 -2.28
CA SER A 136 -12.07 -18.88 -3.07
C SER A 136 -13.06 -17.72 -3.24
N LEU A 137 -13.35 -16.97 -2.16
CA LEU A 137 -14.19 -15.77 -2.22
C LEU A 137 -13.60 -14.70 -3.15
N LEU A 138 -12.28 -14.50 -3.11
CA LEU A 138 -11.61 -13.53 -4.00
C LEU A 138 -11.70 -13.97 -5.46
N ILE A 139 -11.56 -15.27 -5.74
CA ILE A 139 -11.73 -15.84 -7.10
C ILE A 139 -13.15 -15.63 -7.60
N GLU A 140 -14.17 -15.84 -6.78
CA GLU A 140 -15.57 -15.62 -7.15
C GLU A 140 -15.86 -14.16 -7.49
N GLN A 141 -15.24 -13.22 -6.78
CA GLN A 141 -15.46 -11.79 -6.95
C GLN A 141 -14.70 -11.17 -8.13
N ARG A 142 -13.49 -11.66 -8.40
CA ARG A 142 -12.56 -11.01 -9.33
C ARG A 142 -12.16 -11.85 -10.53
N GLY A 143 -12.12 -13.15 -10.34
CA GLY A 143 -11.57 -14.10 -11.31
C GLY A 143 -10.37 -14.86 -10.74
N LYS A 144 -10.00 -15.91 -11.46
CA LYS A 144 -9.00 -16.88 -11.00
C LYS A 144 -7.58 -16.47 -11.43
N PRO A 145 -6.60 -16.33 -10.51
CA PRO A 145 -5.22 -16.14 -10.89
C PRO A 145 -4.61 -17.46 -11.41
N ASN A 146 -3.59 -17.35 -12.26
CA ASN A 146 -2.83 -18.53 -12.69
C ASN A 146 -1.94 -19.03 -11.55
N LYS A 147 -1.40 -18.12 -10.74
CA LYS A 147 -0.44 -18.44 -9.69
C LYS A 147 -0.58 -17.51 -8.49
N VAL A 148 -0.39 -18.06 -7.29
CA VAL A 148 -0.28 -17.29 -6.04
C VAL A 148 1.10 -17.52 -5.43
N ILE A 149 1.84 -16.43 -5.15
CA ILE A 149 3.16 -16.47 -4.49
C ILE A 149 2.97 -16.25 -3.00
N CYS A 150 3.65 -17.03 -2.19
CA CYS A 150 3.65 -16.92 -0.74
C CYS A 150 4.98 -17.39 -0.14
N ASP A 151 5.17 -17.14 1.15
CA ASP A 151 6.27 -17.72 1.90
C ASP A 151 5.99 -19.19 2.27
N ASN A 152 6.92 -19.80 3.02
CA ASN A 152 6.80 -21.21 3.46
C ASN A 152 6.06 -21.32 4.81
N GLY A 153 5.18 -20.38 5.15
CA GLY A 153 4.37 -20.43 6.37
C GLY A 153 3.52 -21.71 6.46
N THR A 154 3.31 -22.17 7.69
CA THR A 154 2.55 -23.42 7.95
C THR A 154 1.12 -23.34 7.43
N GLU A 155 0.54 -22.17 7.41
CA GLU A 155 -0.80 -21.91 6.85
C GLU A 155 -0.85 -22.22 5.35
N PHE A 156 0.19 -21.77 4.61
CA PHE A 156 0.27 -21.92 3.16
C PHE A 156 0.72 -23.32 2.71
N THR A 157 1.51 -24.01 3.54
CA THR A 157 1.95 -25.40 3.29
C THR A 157 0.98 -26.45 3.83
N SER A 158 -0.20 -26.03 4.32
CA SER A 158 -1.20 -26.88 4.93
C SER A 158 -1.91 -27.81 3.91
N LYS A 159 -2.45 -28.94 4.40
CA LYS A 159 -3.28 -29.84 3.59
C LYS A 159 -4.47 -29.12 2.94
N ALA A 160 -5.07 -28.14 3.64
CA ALA A 160 -6.20 -27.37 3.11
C ALA A 160 -5.81 -26.59 1.85
N MET A 161 -4.64 -25.96 1.83
CA MET A 161 -4.12 -25.25 0.67
C MET A 161 -3.75 -26.19 -0.48
N PHE A 162 -3.20 -27.36 -0.17
CA PHE A 162 -2.92 -28.37 -1.18
C PHE A 162 -4.20 -28.83 -1.92
N PHE A 163 -5.28 -29.14 -1.18
CA PHE A 163 -6.55 -29.53 -1.80
C PHE A 163 -7.19 -28.37 -2.55
N TRP A 164 -7.12 -27.16 -2.00
CA TRP A 164 -7.61 -25.96 -2.68
C TRP A 164 -6.93 -25.74 -4.04
N CYS A 165 -5.61 -25.92 -4.13
CA CYS A 165 -4.89 -25.84 -5.40
C CYS A 165 -5.34 -26.89 -6.40
N LYS A 166 -5.58 -28.12 -5.91
CA LYS A 166 -6.05 -29.24 -6.76
C LYS A 166 -7.46 -28.98 -7.29
N GLU A 167 -8.34 -28.43 -6.49
CA GLU A 167 -9.73 -28.13 -6.86
C GLU A 167 -9.83 -26.95 -7.81
N THR A 168 -9.09 -25.88 -7.54
CA THR A 168 -9.16 -24.64 -8.32
C THR A 168 -8.26 -24.63 -9.54
N GLY A 169 -7.21 -25.48 -9.57
CA GLY A 169 -6.18 -25.46 -10.59
C GLY A 169 -5.21 -24.27 -10.49
N VAL A 170 -5.25 -23.50 -9.38
CA VAL A 170 -4.31 -22.39 -9.12
C VAL A 170 -2.98 -22.97 -8.63
N SER A 171 -1.87 -22.52 -9.20
CA SER A 171 -0.53 -22.92 -8.76
C SER A 171 -0.07 -22.10 -7.54
N LEU A 172 0.47 -22.75 -6.51
CA LEU A 172 1.21 -22.06 -5.44
C LEU A 172 2.69 -21.99 -5.80
N GLY A 173 3.26 -20.79 -5.67
CA GLY A 173 4.69 -20.55 -5.79
C GLY A 173 5.29 -20.17 -4.45
N PHE A 174 6.13 -21.03 -3.89
CA PHE A 174 6.82 -20.73 -2.64
C PHE A 174 8.11 -19.97 -2.91
N ILE A 175 8.36 -18.92 -2.13
CA ILE A 175 9.62 -18.19 -2.21
C ILE A 175 10.77 -19.07 -1.70
N GLN A 176 11.94 -18.95 -2.33
CA GLN A 176 13.13 -19.65 -1.85
C GLN A 176 13.62 -19.04 -0.54
N PRO A 177 14.05 -19.86 0.44
CA PRO A 177 14.63 -19.37 1.66
C PRO A 177 15.78 -18.38 1.38
N GLY A 178 15.76 -17.22 2.06
CA GLY A 178 16.75 -16.16 1.88
C GLY A 178 16.62 -15.30 0.62
N LYS A 179 15.56 -15.48 -0.18
CA LYS A 179 15.26 -14.64 -1.36
C LYS A 179 13.95 -13.84 -1.20
N PRO A 180 13.88 -12.88 -0.28
CA PRO A 180 12.68 -12.08 -0.05
C PRO A 180 12.25 -11.28 -1.29
N THR A 181 13.18 -11.00 -2.21
CA THR A 181 12.88 -10.29 -3.46
C THR A 181 11.82 -11.01 -4.31
N GLN A 182 11.60 -12.31 -4.11
CA GLN A 182 10.58 -13.07 -4.83
C GLN A 182 9.14 -12.75 -4.38
N ASN A 183 8.97 -12.09 -3.21
CA ASN A 183 7.69 -11.60 -2.70
C ASN A 183 7.65 -10.06 -2.54
N ALA A 184 8.50 -9.36 -3.28
CA ALA A 184 8.74 -7.92 -3.10
C ALA A 184 7.49 -7.05 -3.28
N PHE A 185 6.48 -7.50 -4.02
CA PHE A 185 5.26 -6.73 -4.26
C PHE A 185 4.41 -6.63 -2.99
N VAL A 186 4.09 -7.75 -2.38
CA VAL A 186 3.32 -7.77 -1.14
C VAL A 186 4.16 -7.24 0.04
N GLU A 187 5.47 -7.44 0.08
CA GLU A 187 6.33 -6.81 1.09
C GLU A 187 6.29 -5.28 1.00
N SER A 188 6.35 -4.73 -0.22
CA SER A 188 6.22 -3.29 -0.44
C SER A 188 4.85 -2.77 -0.02
N LEU A 189 3.79 -3.52 -0.33
CA LEU A 189 2.42 -3.24 0.10
C LEU A 189 2.31 -3.26 1.63
N ASN A 190 2.82 -4.31 2.28
CA ASN A 190 2.83 -4.46 3.73
C ASN A 190 3.55 -3.30 4.43
N GLY A 191 4.65 -2.81 3.83
CA GLY A 191 5.34 -1.61 4.32
C GLY A 191 4.47 -0.36 4.27
N LYS A 192 3.69 -0.16 3.19
CA LYS A 192 2.74 0.95 3.06
C LYS A 192 1.58 0.79 4.03
N PHE A 193 0.96 -0.39 4.07
CA PHE A 193 -0.14 -0.73 4.97
C PHE A 193 0.25 -0.47 6.45
N ARG A 194 1.43 -0.92 6.86
CA ARG A 194 1.93 -0.65 8.21
C ARG A 194 2.10 0.85 8.48
N ASN A 195 2.69 1.60 7.55
CA ASN A 195 2.97 3.02 7.74
C ASN A 195 1.73 3.91 7.60
N GLU A 196 0.80 3.56 6.72
CA GLU A 196 -0.33 4.40 6.33
C GLU A 196 -1.64 4.02 7.05
N CYS A 197 -1.69 2.82 7.69
CA CYS A 197 -2.83 2.34 8.46
C CYS A 197 -2.42 1.93 9.87
N LEU A 198 -1.72 0.79 10.03
CA LEU A 198 -1.52 0.19 11.35
C LEU A 198 -0.79 1.12 12.33
N ASN A 199 0.26 1.82 11.91
CA ASN A 199 1.02 2.74 12.76
C ASN A 199 0.31 4.08 13.03
N GLN A 200 -0.84 4.32 12.44
CA GLN A 200 -1.61 5.56 12.61
C GLN A 200 -2.82 5.38 13.52
N HIS A 201 -3.18 4.13 13.84
CA HIS A 201 -4.35 3.80 14.65
C HIS A 201 -3.96 3.06 15.93
N TRP A 202 -4.76 3.26 16.95
CA TRP A 202 -4.68 2.55 18.23
C TRP A 202 -5.98 1.76 18.41
N PHE A 203 -6.02 0.57 17.86
CA PHE A 203 -7.23 -0.27 17.80
C PHE A 203 -7.66 -0.75 19.19
N ARG A 204 -8.88 -0.48 19.59
CA ARG A 204 -9.48 -0.96 20.85
C ARG A 204 -10.17 -2.31 20.68
N THR A 205 -10.82 -2.52 19.55
CA THR A 205 -11.58 -3.74 19.23
C THR A 205 -11.19 -4.31 17.87
N MET A 206 -11.54 -5.58 17.64
CA MET A 206 -11.35 -6.21 16.32
C MET A 206 -12.22 -5.59 15.25
N ASP A 207 -13.40 -5.10 15.61
CA ASP A 207 -14.31 -4.50 14.64
C ASP A 207 -13.83 -3.11 14.21
N GLU A 208 -13.27 -2.33 15.15
CA GLU A 208 -12.57 -1.09 14.84
C GLU A 208 -11.37 -1.35 13.90
N ALA A 209 -10.55 -2.38 14.20
CA ALA A 209 -9.43 -2.74 13.35
C ALA A 209 -9.87 -3.15 11.94
N ARG A 210 -10.94 -3.94 11.81
CA ARG A 210 -11.50 -4.32 10.50
C ARG A 210 -11.99 -3.11 9.73
N TYR A 211 -12.73 -2.23 10.39
CA TYR A 211 -13.29 -1.03 9.79
C TYR A 211 -12.19 -0.11 9.22
N GLU A 212 -11.18 0.23 10.02
CA GLU A 212 -10.08 1.10 9.60
C GLU A 212 -9.21 0.46 8.50
N ILE A 213 -9.02 -0.86 8.56
CA ILE A 213 -8.29 -1.62 7.54
C ILE A 213 -9.07 -1.62 6.22
N ASP A 214 -10.40 -1.80 6.26
CA ASP A 214 -11.26 -1.76 5.07
C ASP A 214 -11.28 -0.35 4.46
N LEU A 215 -11.39 0.70 5.26
CA LEU A 215 -11.28 2.09 4.79
C LEU A 215 -9.94 2.37 4.12
N TRP A 216 -8.84 1.88 4.71
CA TRP A 216 -7.52 2.04 4.11
C TRP A 216 -7.42 1.29 2.77
N ARG A 217 -7.97 0.08 2.65
CA ARG A 217 -7.99 -0.69 1.40
C ARG A 217 -8.74 0.07 0.30
N GLU A 218 -9.92 0.60 0.59
CA GLU A 218 -10.70 1.41 -0.35
C GLU A 218 -9.92 2.66 -0.80
N HIS A 219 -9.29 3.35 0.14
CA HIS A 219 -8.44 4.50 -0.17
C HIS A 219 -7.23 4.09 -1.01
N TYR A 220 -6.57 2.98 -0.66
CA TYR A 220 -5.40 2.47 -1.36
C TYR A 220 -5.71 2.14 -2.83
N ASN A 221 -6.82 1.48 -3.09
CA ASN A 221 -7.19 1.07 -4.44
C ASN A 221 -7.75 2.20 -5.30
N ASN A 222 -8.54 3.11 -4.72
CA ASN A 222 -9.35 4.05 -5.51
C ASN A 222 -8.83 5.49 -5.51
N ILE A 223 -8.10 5.91 -4.48
CA ILE A 223 -7.76 7.32 -4.25
C ILE A 223 -6.25 7.54 -4.20
N ARG A 224 -5.52 6.59 -3.62
CA ARG A 224 -4.07 6.71 -3.38
C ARG A 224 -3.30 6.81 -4.70
N PRO A 225 -2.47 7.83 -4.95
CA PRO A 225 -1.56 7.87 -6.10
C PRO A 225 -0.49 6.77 -6.03
N HIS A 226 -0.21 6.10 -7.13
CA HIS A 226 0.75 5.01 -7.27
C HIS A 226 2.05 5.42 -7.95
#